data_2364a1db43d744dba2788e8aa53fbd29
#
_entry.id   2364a1db43d744dba2788e8aa53fbd29
#
_cell.length_a   1.000
_cell.length_b   1.000
_cell.length_c   1.000
_cell.angle_alpha   90.00
_cell.angle_beta   90.00
_cell.angle_gamma   90.00
#
_symmetry.space_group_name_H-M   'P 1'
#
loop_
_entity.id
_entity.type
_entity.pdbx_description
1 polymer ?
#
loop_
_entity_poly.entity_id
_entity_poly.type
_entity_poly.pdbx_seq_one_letter_code
_entity_poly.pdbx_strand_id
1 'polypeptide(L)'
;MSMIADKIGIKKPSLYKHFSSKDEIVEAMYQFLREQSKKNANIKPVDFSQLFQGKTAYEVLQGVVQGYVNMNHQEKLLTFYKVIYSERSIQPMVARIVAEETERMIIATKQLFYAMEIHKLLHFENADMSAVSFAMTVHGLMDYELDQKYGYDEDPKNLLDEYLKWFCTENQVEAGD
;
A
#
# COMPACT_ATOMS: atom_id res chain seq x y z
N MET A 1 16.92 -21.77 -7.45
CA MET A 1 18.15 -21.22 -8.06
C MET A 1 18.40 -21.71 -9.49
N SER A 2 18.49 -23.02 -9.78
CA SER A 2 18.72 -23.50 -11.18
C SER A 2 17.65 -23.01 -12.15
N MET A 3 16.38 -23.21 -11.86
CA MET A 3 15.26 -22.73 -12.70
C MET A 3 15.28 -21.21 -12.94
N ILE A 4 15.72 -20.43 -11.93
CA ILE A 4 15.87 -18.98 -12.10
C ILE A 4 17.00 -18.67 -13.09
N ALA A 5 18.17 -19.29 -12.90
CA ALA A 5 19.32 -19.11 -13.78
C ALA A 5 18.98 -19.49 -15.24
N ASP A 6 18.31 -20.63 -15.44
CA ASP A 6 17.88 -21.11 -16.76
C ASP A 6 16.88 -20.14 -17.41
N LYS A 7 15.91 -19.61 -16.63
CA LYS A 7 14.89 -18.69 -17.12
C LYS A 7 15.46 -17.34 -17.59
N ILE A 8 16.52 -16.85 -16.93
CA ILE A 8 17.18 -15.57 -17.28
C ILE A 8 18.41 -15.76 -18.16
N GLY A 9 18.70 -17.00 -18.59
CA GLY A 9 19.77 -17.30 -19.54
C GLY A 9 21.20 -17.19 -19.01
N ILE A 10 21.41 -17.32 -17.68
CA ILE A 10 22.76 -17.31 -17.08
C ILE A 10 23.12 -18.66 -16.49
N LYS A 11 24.43 -18.92 -16.31
CA LYS A 11 24.92 -20.13 -15.66
C LYS A 11 24.65 -20.08 -14.15
N LYS A 12 24.23 -21.22 -13.56
CA LYS A 12 23.99 -21.36 -12.12
C LYS A 12 25.14 -20.83 -11.24
N PRO A 13 26.44 -21.09 -11.52
CA PRO A 13 27.53 -20.51 -10.74
C PRO A 13 27.59 -18.98 -10.78
N SER A 14 27.17 -18.36 -11.90
CA SER A 14 27.11 -16.91 -12.01
C SER A 14 26.04 -16.32 -11.09
N LEU A 15 24.87 -16.97 -11.00
CA LEU A 15 23.82 -16.54 -10.07
C LEU A 15 24.29 -16.65 -8.60
N TYR A 16 24.95 -17.74 -8.25
CA TYR A 16 25.48 -17.95 -6.89
C TYR A 16 26.62 -17.01 -6.47
N LYS A 17 27.29 -16.36 -7.43
CA LYS A 17 28.24 -15.27 -7.11
C LYS A 17 27.56 -14.02 -6.55
N HIS A 18 26.30 -13.83 -6.87
CA HIS A 18 25.53 -12.63 -6.49
C HIS A 18 24.52 -12.89 -5.38
N PHE A 19 23.94 -14.09 -5.35
CA PHE A 19 22.88 -14.46 -4.40
C PHE A 19 23.10 -15.88 -3.90
N SER A 20 23.22 -16.05 -2.59
CA SER A 20 23.43 -17.36 -1.97
C SER A 20 22.16 -18.20 -1.89
N SER A 21 20.97 -17.56 -1.92
CA SER A 21 19.67 -18.20 -1.78
C SER A 21 18.57 -17.52 -2.61
N LYS A 22 17.40 -18.17 -2.72
CA LYS A 22 16.20 -17.55 -3.27
C LYS A 22 15.72 -16.38 -2.42
N ASP A 23 15.85 -16.51 -1.11
CA ASP A 23 15.43 -15.48 -0.14
C ASP A 23 16.24 -14.20 -0.31
N GLU A 24 17.54 -14.32 -0.54
CA GLU A 24 18.40 -13.17 -0.82
C GLU A 24 18.01 -12.44 -2.11
N ILE A 25 17.56 -13.18 -3.13
CA ILE A 25 17.01 -12.57 -4.36
C ILE A 25 15.73 -11.79 -4.04
N VAL A 26 14.81 -12.38 -3.29
CA VAL A 26 13.53 -11.73 -2.93
C VAL A 26 13.79 -10.48 -2.09
N GLU A 27 14.69 -10.54 -1.10
CA GLU A 27 15.07 -9.38 -0.30
C GLU A 27 15.69 -8.27 -1.16
N ALA A 28 16.61 -8.62 -2.06
CA ALA A 28 17.24 -7.65 -2.97
C ALA A 28 16.21 -7.02 -3.93
N MET A 29 15.26 -7.78 -4.43
CA MET A 29 14.15 -7.25 -5.25
C MET A 29 13.30 -6.28 -4.45
N TYR A 30 12.95 -6.60 -3.21
CA TYR A 30 12.19 -5.75 -2.32
C TYR A 30 12.91 -4.43 -2.06
N GLN A 31 14.19 -4.47 -1.68
CA GLN A 31 14.99 -3.26 -1.44
C GLN A 31 15.11 -2.41 -2.71
N PHE A 32 15.34 -3.04 -3.87
CA PHE A 32 15.39 -2.33 -5.15
C PHE A 32 14.08 -1.59 -5.46
N LEU A 33 12.93 -2.25 -5.31
CA LEU A 33 11.61 -1.64 -5.56
C LEU A 33 11.32 -0.51 -4.59
N ARG A 34 11.68 -0.67 -3.32
CA ARG A 34 11.57 0.40 -2.31
C ARG A 34 12.41 1.63 -2.66
N GLU A 35 13.65 1.43 -3.07
CA GLU A 35 14.51 2.55 -3.49
C GLU A 35 13.97 3.24 -4.74
N GLN A 36 13.44 2.50 -5.70
CA GLN A 36 12.80 3.08 -6.88
C GLN A 36 11.56 3.90 -6.48
N SER A 37 10.70 3.37 -5.61
CA SER A 37 9.54 4.09 -5.09
C SER A 37 9.93 5.39 -4.38
N LYS A 38 10.98 5.36 -3.55
CA LYS A 38 11.51 6.57 -2.89
C LYS A 38 12.02 7.61 -3.89
N LYS A 39 12.77 7.18 -4.90
CA LYS A 39 13.29 8.08 -5.94
C LYS A 39 12.17 8.72 -6.78
N ASN A 40 11.16 7.92 -7.14
CA ASN A 40 10.03 8.38 -7.93
C ASN A 40 9.09 9.30 -7.13
N ALA A 41 8.96 9.07 -5.83
CA ALA A 41 8.09 9.87 -4.97
C ALA A 41 8.64 11.27 -4.65
N ASN A 42 9.90 11.58 -5.04
CA ASN A 42 10.52 12.89 -4.78
C ASN A 42 10.30 13.34 -3.34
N ILE A 43 10.69 12.50 -2.34
CA ILE A 43 10.24 12.58 -0.94
C ILE A 43 10.66 13.91 -0.31
N LYS A 44 9.85 14.93 -0.54
CA LYS A 44 9.76 16.07 0.37
C LYS A 44 8.81 15.67 1.51
N PRO A 45 9.03 16.18 2.72
CA PRO A 45 8.03 16.08 3.77
C PRO A 45 6.68 16.50 3.20
N VAL A 46 5.63 15.72 3.46
CA VAL A 46 4.28 16.05 2.97
C VAL A 46 3.85 17.34 3.65
N ASP A 47 3.63 18.38 2.86
CA ASP A 47 2.98 19.61 3.34
C ASP A 47 1.47 19.37 3.34
N PHE A 48 0.96 18.98 4.50
CA PHE A 48 -0.46 18.70 4.69
C PHE A 48 -1.33 19.94 4.45
N SER A 49 -0.82 21.14 4.77
CA SER A 49 -1.58 22.39 4.54
C SER A 49 -1.83 22.58 3.04
N GLN A 50 -0.83 22.33 2.21
CA GLN A 50 -0.98 22.39 0.77
C GLN A 50 -1.84 21.24 0.23
N LEU A 51 -1.70 20.02 0.79
CA LEU A 51 -2.49 18.86 0.41
C LEU A 51 -3.99 19.08 0.64
N PHE A 52 -4.35 19.76 1.73
CA PHE A 52 -5.74 19.97 2.16
C PHE A 52 -6.40 21.23 1.58
N GLN A 53 -5.62 22.14 1.03
CA GLN A 53 -6.11 23.43 0.56
C GLN A 53 -7.28 23.30 -0.42
N GLY A 54 -8.45 23.82 -0.02
CA GLY A 54 -9.66 23.85 -0.85
C GLY A 54 -10.31 22.49 -1.11
N LYS A 55 -9.96 21.46 -0.33
CA LYS A 55 -10.49 20.11 -0.48
C LYS A 55 -11.33 19.69 0.70
N THR A 56 -12.32 18.88 0.43
CA THR A 56 -13.07 18.12 1.44
C THR A 56 -12.27 16.93 1.95
N ALA A 57 -12.64 16.39 3.11
CA ALA A 57 -12.04 15.17 3.66
C ALA A 57 -12.09 14.00 2.65
N TYR A 58 -13.22 13.84 1.97
CA TYR A 58 -13.39 12.81 0.95
C TYR A 58 -12.41 12.98 -0.22
N GLU A 59 -12.26 14.18 -0.77
CA GLU A 59 -11.33 14.45 -1.88
C GLU A 59 -9.87 14.18 -1.49
N VAL A 60 -9.50 14.49 -0.23
CA VAL A 60 -8.17 14.18 0.29
C VAL A 60 -7.96 12.67 0.37
N LEU A 61 -8.88 11.94 1.03
CA LEU A 61 -8.76 10.49 1.19
C LEU A 61 -8.81 9.77 -0.15
N GLN A 62 -9.70 10.18 -1.05
CA GLN A 62 -9.79 9.63 -2.41
C GLN A 62 -8.47 9.82 -3.17
N GLY A 63 -7.89 11.02 -3.12
CA GLY A 63 -6.63 11.31 -3.80
C GLY A 63 -5.46 10.49 -3.26
N VAL A 64 -5.36 10.34 -1.93
CA VAL A 64 -4.32 9.53 -1.27
C VAL A 64 -4.47 8.05 -1.61
N VAL A 65 -5.68 7.51 -1.49
CA VAL A 65 -5.97 6.10 -1.78
C VAL A 65 -5.76 5.80 -3.26
N GLN A 66 -6.21 6.68 -4.17
CA GLN A 66 -6.00 6.50 -5.60
C GLN A 66 -4.51 6.54 -5.96
N GLY A 67 -3.73 7.41 -5.32
CA GLY A 67 -2.27 7.44 -5.46
C GLY A 67 -1.62 6.13 -5.03
N TYR A 68 -2.08 5.54 -3.93
CA TYR A 68 -1.62 4.25 -3.42
C TYR A 68 -2.00 3.10 -4.38
N VAL A 69 -3.25 3.06 -4.85
CA VAL A 69 -3.73 2.10 -5.86
C VAL A 69 -2.89 2.17 -7.14
N ASN A 70 -2.70 3.37 -7.68
CA ASN A 70 -1.93 3.58 -8.91
C ASN A 70 -0.46 3.15 -8.77
N MET A 71 0.13 3.39 -7.59
CA MET A 71 1.49 2.94 -7.29
C MET A 71 1.57 1.41 -7.31
N ASN A 72 0.63 0.72 -6.69
CA ASN A 72 0.59 -0.75 -6.61
C ASN A 72 0.26 -1.42 -7.95
N HIS A 73 -0.46 -0.74 -8.84
CA HIS A 73 -0.79 -1.24 -10.17
C HIS A 73 0.35 -1.09 -11.19
N GLN A 74 1.52 -0.52 -10.84
CA GLN A 74 2.68 -0.56 -11.72
C GLN A 74 3.11 -2.01 -11.95
N GLU A 75 3.31 -2.40 -13.20
CA GLU A 75 3.53 -3.79 -13.62
C GLU A 75 4.62 -4.53 -12.82
N LYS A 76 5.74 -3.87 -12.56
CA LYS A 76 6.85 -4.45 -11.79
C LYS A 76 6.46 -4.72 -10.33
N LEU A 77 5.76 -3.76 -9.72
CA LEU A 77 5.33 -3.85 -8.34
C LEU A 77 4.23 -4.89 -8.18
N LEU A 78 3.25 -4.89 -9.07
CA LEU A 78 2.18 -5.89 -9.09
C LEU A 78 2.73 -7.31 -9.25
N THR A 79 3.71 -7.52 -10.14
CA THR A 79 4.37 -8.83 -10.31
C THR A 79 5.10 -9.26 -9.05
N PHE A 80 5.78 -8.33 -8.37
CA PHE A 80 6.45 -8.59 -7.10
C PHE A 80 5.45 -8.97 -6.01
N TYR A 81 4.35 -8.22 -5.88
CA TYR A 81 3.30 -8.54 -4.90
C TYR A 81 2.67 -9.91 -5.13
N LYS A 82 2.42 -10.33 -6.37
CA LYS A 82 1.95 -11.69 -6.65
C LYS A 82 2.87 -12.77 -6.07
N VAL A 83 4.18 -12.60 -6.19
CA VAL A 83 5.17 -13.51 -5.59
C VAL A 83 5.11 -13.44 -4.06
N ILE A 84 5.09 -12.25 -3.48
CA ILE A 84 5.02 -12.04 -2.04
C ILE A 84 3.76 -12.68 -1.44
N TYR A 85 2.60 -12.45 -2.03
CA TYR A 85 1.34 -13.01 -1.54
C TYR A 85 1.27 -14.53 -1.65
N SER A 86 1.86 -15.14 -2.68
CA SER A 86 1.91 -16.61 -2.81
C SER A 86 2.83 -17.28 -1.80
N GLU A 87 3.87 -16.59 -1.32
CA GLU A 87 4.92 -17.17 -0.47
C GLU A 87 4.78 -16.79 1.03
N ARG A 88 4.00 -15.76 1.37
CA ARG A 88 3.94 -15.20 2.74
C ARG A 88 3.51 -16.19 3.83
N SER A 89 2.69 -17.19 3.49
CA SER A 89 2.24 -18.22 4.44
C SER A 89 3.25 -19.33 4.65
N ILE A 90 4.29 -19.40 3.82
CA ILE A 90 5.27 -20.48 3.79
C ILE A 90 6.65 -19.99 4.24
N GLN A 91 7.00 -18.76 3.88
CA GLN A 91 8.35 -18.21 4.10
C GLN A 91 8.35 -17.06 5.12
N PRO A 92 9.00 -17.25 6.29
CA PRO A 92 9.04 -16.23 7.36
C PRO A 92 9.62 -14.88 6.92
N MET A 93 10.61 -14.87 6.03
CA MET A 93 11.20 -13.63 5.51
C MET A 93 10.18 -12.84 4.69
N VAL A 94 9.37 -13.51 3.88
CA VAL A 94 8.32 -12.87 3.09
C VAL A 94 7.22 -12.33 3.99
N ALA A 95 6.82 -13.09 5.01
CA ALA A 95 5.84 -12.63 6.01
C ALA A 95 6.33 -11.36 6.73
N ARG A 96 7.64 -11.27 7.05
CA ARG A 96 8.24 -10.07 7.63
C ARG A 96 8.13 -8.86 6.69
N ILE A 97 8.42 -9.02 5.40
CA ILE A 97 8.29 -7.95 4.40
C ILE A 97 6.85 -7.41 4.38
N VAL A 98 5.86 -8.29 4.34
CA VAL A 98 4.43 -7.90 4.35
C VAL A 98 4.08 -7.15 5.63
N ALA A 99 4.52 -7.65 6.79
CA ALA A 99 4.28 -7.00 8.08
C ALA A 99 4.89 -5.59 8.14
N GLU A 100 6.13 -5.43 7.69
CA GLU A 100 6.82 -4.14 7.63
C GLU A 100 6.11 -3.13 6.70
N GLU A 101 5.63 -3.57 5.53
CA GLU A 101 4.88 -2.70 4.62
C GLU A 101 3.52 -2.29 5.20
N THR A 102 2.82 -3.23 5.85
CA THR A 102 1.57 -2.95 6.56
C THR A 102 1.77 -1.93 7.67
N GLU A 103 2.83 -2.09 8.49
CA GLU A 103 3.15 -1.15 9.56
C GLU A 103 3.43 0.26 9.02
N ARG A 104 4.18 0.36 7.92
CA ARG A 104 4.44 1.66 7.27
C ARG A 104 3.17 2.33 6.75
N MET A 105 2.27 1.56 6.16
CA MET A 105 0.97 2.06 5.71
C MET A 105 0.15 2.59 6.90
N ILE A 106 0.12 1.87 8.01
CA ILE A 106 -0.57 2.29 9.24
C ILE A 106 0.05 3.60 9.76
N ILE A 107 1.38 3.69 9.86
CA ILE A 107 2.08 4.89 10.33
C ILE A 107 1.77 6.11 9.44
N ALA A 108 1.81 5.94 8.11
CA ALA A 108 1.47 7.01 7.18
C ALA A 108 0.01 7.46 7.32
N THR A 109 -0.92 6.52 7.52
CA THR A 109 -2.34 6.82 7.74
C THR A 109 -2.55 7.57 9.07
N LYS A 110 -1.85 7.18 10.15
CA LYS A 110 -1.89 7.92 11.43
C LYS A 110 -1.45 9.38 11.26
N GLN A 111 -0.32 9.60 10.56
CA GLN A 111 0.17 10.95 10.29
C GLN A 111 -0.85 11.79 9.50
N LEU A 112 -1.48 11.19 8.49
CA LEU A 112 -2.54 11.84 7.72
C LEU A 112 -3.74 12.19 8.62
N PHE A 113 -4.20 11.28 9.46
CA PHE A 113 -5.38 11.47 10.31
C PHE A 113 -5.14 12.54 11.38
N TYR A 114 -3.99 12.52 12.04
CA TYR A 114 -3.62 13.63 12.96
C TYR A 114 -3.60 14.99 12.26
N ALA A 115 -3.07 15.03 11.02
CA ALA A 115 -3.11 16.27 10.26
C ALA A 115 -4.54 16.68 9.89
N MET A 116 -5.40 15.74 9.54
CA MET A 116 -6.82 16.02 9.22
C MET A 116 -7.59 16.53 10.43
N GLU A 117 -7.32 16.01 11.65
CA GLU A 117 -7.90 16.56 12.89
C GLU A 117 -7.43 17.99 13.17
N ILE A 118 -6.11 18.26 13.07
CA ILE A 118 -5.54 19.59 13.27
C ILE A 118 -6.18 20.60 12.30
N HIS A 119 -6.45 20.19 11.07
CA HIS A 119 -7.07 21.04 10.05
C HIS A 119 -8.60 21.01 10.06
N LYS A 120 -9.23 20.35 11.04
CA LYS A 120 -10.70 20.25 11.19
C LYS A 120 -11.40 19.64 9.95
N LEU A 121 -10.76 18.72 9.27
CA LEU A 121 -11.35 17.99 8.16
C LEU A 121 -12.16 16.77 8.62
N LEU A 122 -11.66 16.06 9.63
CA LEU A 122 -12.32 14.93 10.29
C LEU A 122 -12.08 15.03 11.80
N HIS A 123 -12.89 14.32 12.57
CA HIS A 123 -12.75 14.10 14.00
C HIS A 123 -12.80 12.62 14.32
N PHE A 124 -11.93 12.15 15.21
CA PHE A 124 -11.85 10.74 15.59
C PHE A 124 -11.93 10.60 17.13
N GLU A 125 -12.77 9.72 17.63
CA GLU A 125 -12.74 9.33 19.05
C GLU A 125 -11.38 8.69 19.42
N ASN A 126 -10.80 7.93 18.48
CA ASN A 126 -9.49 7.32 18.61
C ASN A 126 -8.78 7.30 17.24
N ALA A 127 -8.02 8.35 16.97
CA ALA A 127 -7.32 8.52 15.69
C ALA A 127 -6.39 7.35 15.35
N ASP A 128 -5.73 6.74 16.37
CA ASP A 128 -4.83 5.61 16.18
C ASP A 128 -5.57 4.37 15.67
N MET A 129 -6.68 4.02 16.31
CA MET A 129 -7.47 2.85 15.91
C MET A 129 -8.24 3.09 14.63
N SER A 130 -8.73 4.31 14.41
CA SER A 130 -9.34 4.71 13.13
C SER A 130 -8.36 4.56 11.98
N ALA A 131 -7.10 4.97 12.18
CA ALA A 131 -6.06 4.81 11.16
C ALA A 131 -5.71 3.34 10.87
N VAL A 132 -5.61 2.50 11.90
CA VAL A 132 -5.42 1.05 11.73
C VAL A 132 -6.58 0.43 10.97
N SER A 133 -7.81 0.70 11.41
CA SER A 133 -9.04 0.18 10.77
C SER A 133 -9.14 0.62 9.31
N PHE A 134 -8.93 1.90 9.04
CA PHE A 134 -8.96 2.46 7.69
C PHE A 134 -7.91 1.80 6.77
N ALA A 135 -6.65 1.77 7.21
CA ALA A 135 -5.56 1.20 6.43
C ALA A 135 -5.80 -0.28 6.09
N MET A 136 -6.23 -1.08 7.06
CA MET A 136 -6.52 -2.50 6.85
C MET A 136 -7.75 -2.71 5.96
N THR A 137 -8.79 -1.89 6.09
CA THR A 137 -9.99 -1.98 5.25
C THR A 137 -9.67 -1.59 3.80
N VAL A 138 -8.98 -0.48 3.58
CA VAL A 138 -8.57 -0.05 2.23
C VAL A 138 -7.74 -1.15 1.55
N HIS A 139 -6.77 -1.73 2.26
CA HIS A 139 -5.95 -2.80 1.73
C HIS A 139 -6.77 -4.05 1.39
N GLY A 140 -7.66 -4.47 2.29
CA GLY A 140 -8.55 -5.61 2.07
C GLY A 140 -9.52 -5.41 0.91
N LEU A 141 -10.06 -4.20 0.73
CA LEU A 141 -10.92 -3.87 -0.41
C LEU A 141 -10.16 -3.88 -1.73
N MET A 142 -8.93 -3.38 -1.75
CA MET A 142 -8.06 -3.44 -2.93
C MET A 142 -7.73 -4.89 -3.33
N ASP A 143 -7.41 -5.74 -2.36
CA ASP A 143 -7.18 -7.17 -2.61
C ASP A 143 -8.45 -7.85 -3.15
N TYR A 144 -9.60 -7.55 -2.57
CA TYR A 144 -10.89 -8.08 -3.01
C TYR A 144 -11.24 -7.67 -4.45
N GLU A 145 -11.03 -6.39 -4.82
CA GLU A 145 -11.23 -5.92 -6.20
C GLU A 145 -10.29 -6.61 -7.19
N LEU A 146 -9.03 -6.86 -6.80
CA LEU A 146 -8.09 -7.64 -7.61
C LEU A 146 -8.54 -9.09 -7.77
N ASP A 147 -9.00 -9.73 -6.70
CA ASP A 147 -9.50 -11.10 -6.72
C ASP A 147 -10.75 -11.22 -7.60
N GLN A 148 -11.67 -10.25 -7.52
CA GLN A 148 -12.84 -10.19 -8.40
C GLN A 148 -12.43 -10.08 -9.87
N LYS A 149 -11.50 -9.18 -10.20
CA LYS A 149 -11.01 -8.99 -11.56
C LYS A 149 -10.33 -10.24 -12.13
N TYR A 150 -9.66 -11.03 -11.29
CA TYR A 150 -8.99 -12.26 -11.73
C TYR A 150 -9.91 -13.49 -11.70
N GLY A 151 -10.88 -13.54 -10.80
CA GLY A 151 -11.76 -14.69 -10.58
C GLY A 151 -13.05 -14.65 -11.39
N TYR A 152 -13.54 -13.45 -11.69
CA TYR A 152 -14.80 -13.22 -12.40
C TYR A 152 -14.55 -12.26 -13.56
N ASP A 153 -15.20 -12.47 -14.68
CA ASP A 153 -15.12 -11.60 -15.87
C ASP A 153 -16.11 -10.40 -15.75
N GLU A 154 -16.27 -9.88 -14.53
CA GLU A 154 -17.17 -8.78 -14.20
C GLU A 154 -16.38 -7.58 -13.66
N ASP A 155 -16.86 -6.36 -13.93
CA ASP A 155 -16.31 -5.17 -13.33
C ASP A 155 -16.51 -5.21 -11.80
N PRO A 156 -15.45 -4.97 -11.00
CA PRO A 156 -15.54 -4.99 -9.55
C PRO A 156 -16.51 -3.91 -9.06
N LYS A 157 -17.28 -4.22 -8.01
CA LYS A 157 -18.09 -3.24 -7.29
C LYS A 157 -17.17 -2.16 -6.74
N ASN A 158 -17.59 -0.90 -6.83
CA ASN A 158 -16.82 0.25 -6.33
C ASN A 158 -16.92 0.41 -4.79
N LEU A 159 -16.64 -0.69 -4.07
CA LEU A 159 -16.74 -0.73 -2.60
C LEU A 159 -15.73 0.19 -1.92
N LEU A 160 -14.59 0.40 -2.55
CA LEU A 160 -13.57 1.29 -2.01
C LEU A 160 -14.06 2.74 -1.94
N ASP A 161 -14.71 3.22 -2.99
CA ASP A 161 -15.27 4.57 -3.03
C ASP A 161 -16.47 4.73 -2.07
N GLU A 162 -17.33 3.71 -1.99
CA GLU A 162 -18.44 3.66 -1.03
C GLU A 162 -17.92 3.71 0.42
N TYR A 163 -16.89 2.95 0.71
CA TYR A 163 -16.24 2.96 2.01
C TYR A 163 -15.65 4.33 2.35
N LEU A 164 -14.97 5.00 1.43
CA LEU A 164 -14.41 6.33 1.67
C LEU A 164 -15.49 7.37 1.99
N LYS A 165 -16.62 7.33 1.26
CA LYS A 165 -17.78 8.22 1.51
C LYS A 165 -18.38 7.97 2.88
N TRP A 166 -18.64 6.71 3.20
CA TRP A 166 -19.15 6.31 4.50
C TRP A 166 -18.21 6.73 5.63
N PHE A 167 -16.92 6.44 5.50
CA PHE A 167 -15.91 6.76 6.52
C PHE A 167 -15.83 8.26 6.81
N CYS A 168 -15.90 9.10 5.77
CA CYS A 168 -15.94 10.56 5.95
C CYS A 168 -17.21 11.05 6.64
N THR A 169 -18.36 10.41 6.37
CA THR A 169 -19.63 10.75 7.02
C THR A 169 -19.61 10.42 8.51
N GLU A 170 -19.13 9.23 8.87
CA GLU A 170 -19.04 8.78 10.28
C GLU A 170 -18.06 9.60 11.13
N ASN A 171 -17.06 10.22 10.50
CA ASN A 171 -16.00 10.96 11.20
C ASN A 171 -16.03 12.46 10.88
N GLN A 172 -17.17 12.99 10.42
CA GLN A 172 -17.29 14.43 10.16
C GLN A 172 -17.21 15.26 11.44
N VAL A 173 -16.60 16.46 11.34
CA VAL A 173 -16.59 17.42 12.45
C VAL A 173 -18.02 17.91 12.71
N GLU A 174 -18.49 17.82 13.93
CA GLU A 174 -19.80 18.35 14.29
C GLU A 174 -19.85 19.87 14.11
N ALA A 175 -20.98 20.38 13.61
CA ALA A 175 -21.19 21.81 13.40
C ALA A 175 -21.33 22.50 14.76
N GLY A 176 -20.21 22.91 15.38
CA GLY A 176 -20.21 23.60 16.67
C GLY A 176 -18.89 23.57 17.45
N ASP A 177 -17.89 22.81 16.96
CA ASP A 177 -16.53 22.76 17.56
C ASP A 177 -15.49 23.63 16.77
#